data_cf5ffcbf088b0f864b1f1257f99d7137
#
_entry.id   cf5ffcbf088b0f864b1f1257f99d7137
#
_cell.length_a   1.000
_cell.length_b   1.000
_cell.length_c   1.000
_cell.angle_alpha   90.00
_cell.angle_beta   90.00
_cell.angle_gamma   90.00
#
_symmetry.space_group_name_H-M   'P 1'
#
loop_
_entity.id
_entity.type
_entity.pdbx_description
1 polymer ?
#
loop_
_entity_poly.entity_id
_entity_poly.type
_entity_poly.pdbx_seq_one_letter_code
_entity_poly.pdbx_strand_id
1 'polypeptide(L)'
;MNVETNRVAAIDCGTNSIRLLIADLAGGRLHDVHREMRIVRLGQGVDATGQFDPDALARTRAALVDYAALLEQFDVGKVRMVATSATRDAANRDVFFAMTAEVLDPVVPGAVAEVITGQEEAELSFSGAVGELADAAAPFIVVDLGGGSTELVVGDSGGVQASFSADIGCVRLTERRLHTDPPTATEIASAREVVRERLGEALRAVPVDQVKTWVGVAGTFTTIAALAQRMTTYDPAAIHLSRTGFPDLLAVCEQLIGMTRKQRAALGPMHEGRVDVIGGGSIVVEELAYALGQRAGIDELVVSEHDILDGIALSLA
;
A
#
# COMPACT_ATOMS: atom_id res chain seq x y z
N MET A 1 34.01 16.81 -7.13
CA MET A 1 33.82 15.82 -6.05
C MET A 1 32.84 14.81 -6.63
N ASN A 2 33.28 13.57 -6.88
CA ASN A 2 32.34 12.51 -7.22
C ASN A 2 31.49 12.29 -5.96
N VAL A 3 30.22 12.61 -6.04
CA VAL A 3 29.23 12.14 -5.04
C VAL A 3 29.20 10.62 -5.25
N GLU A 4 29.72 9.85 -4.30
CA GLU A 4 29.51 8.41 -4.31
C GLU A 4 27.98 8.21 -4.26
N THR A 5 27.39 7.87 -5.37
CA THR A 5 26.00 7.48 -5.46
C THR A 5 25.86 6.11 -4.81
N ASN A 6 25.21 6.05 -3.66
CA ASN A 6 24.91 4.79 -2.99
C ASN A 6 23.62 4.22 -3.61
N ARG A 7 23.78 3.30 -4.59
CA ARG A 7 22.64 2.64 -5.21
C ARG A 7 22.08 1.57 -4.30
N VAL A 8 20.80 1.71 -3.99
CA VAL A 8 20.06 0.81 -3.08
C VAL A 8 18.83 0.27 -3.77
N ALA A 9 18.32 -0.86 -3.28
CA ALA A 9 17.03 -1.37 -3.70
C ALA A 9 16.14 -1.68 -2.50
N ALA A 10 14.87 -1.32 -2.65
CA ALA A 10 13.79 -1.69 -1.76
C ALA A 10 12.88 -2.69 -2.47
N ILE A 11 12.49 -3.76 -1.77
CA ILE A 11 11.46 -4.70 -2.22
C ILE A 11 10.40 -4.78 -1.14
N ASP A 12 9.15 -4.49 -1.52
CA ASP A 12 7.99 -4.65 -0.65
C ASP A 12 7.12 -5.80 -1.16
N CYS A 13 6.91 -6.81 -0.33
CA CYS A 13 6.06 -7.94 -0.64
C CYS A 13 4.80 -7.92 0.24
N GLY A 14 3.77 -7.29 -0.28
CA GLY A 14 2.46 -7.19 0.37
C GLY A 14 1.54 -8.38 0.08
N THR A 15 0.30 -8.27 0.54
CA THR A 15 -0.74 -9.29 0.35
C THR A 15 -1.11 -9.49 -1.13
N ASN A 16 -1.15 -8.41 -1.93
CA ASN A 16 -1.60 -8.45 -3.33
C ASN A 16 -0.46 -8.34 -4.35
N SER A 17 0.54 -7.56 -4.06
CA SER A 17 1.61 -7.18 -4.99
C SER A 17 3.00 -7.32 -4.37
N ILE A 18 4.00 -7.51 -5.23
CA ILE A 18 5.41 -7.32 -4.93
C ILE A 18 5.91 -6.12 -5.72
N ARG A 19 6.71 -5.25 -5.10
CA ARG A 19 7.19 -4.00 -5.68
C ARG A 19 8.70 -3.89 -5.55
N LEU A 20 9.34 -3.27 -6.53
CA LEU A 20 10.78 -2.99 -6.57
C LEU A 20 10.99 -1.50 -6.79
N LEU A 21 11.85 -0.89 -5.99
CA LEU A 21 12.46 0.40 -6.24
C LEU A 21 13.98 0.24 -6.22
N ILE A 22 14.63 0.62 -7.31
CA ILE A 22 16.09 0.85 -7.36
C ILE A 22 16.28 2.36 -7.42
N ALA A 23 17.04 2.91 -6.49
CA ALA A 23 17.27 4.35 -6.42
C ALA A 23 18.70 4.67 -6.05
N ASP A 24 19.18 5.84 -6.50
CA ASP A 24 20.41 6.46 -6.05
C ASP A 24 20.10 7.34 -4.84
N LEU A 25 20.73 7.02 -3.72
CA LEU A 25 20.61 7.79 -2.48
C LEU A 25 21.69 8.87 -2.44
N ALA A 26 21.29 10.13 -2.54
CA ALA A 26 22.18 11.28 -2.52
C ALA A 26 21.65 12.39 -1.62
N GLY A 27 22.42 12.81 -0.61
CA GLY A 27 22.03 13.89 0.29
C GLY A 27 20.72 13.64 1.06
N GLY A 28 20.43 12.39 1.40
CA GLY A 28 19.19 11.98 2.09
C GLY A 28 17.93 11.96 1.21
N ARG A 29 18.10 12.06 -0.12
CA ARG A 29 17.02 12.00 -1.09
C ARG A 29 17.17 10.81 -2.01
N LEU A 30 16.05 10.23 -2.42
CA LEU A 30 15.98 9.18 -3.43
C LEU A 30 15.85 9.77 -4.82
N HIS A 31 16.60 9.20 -5.76
CA HIS A 31 16.47 9.45 -7.18
C HIS A 31 16.18 8.12 -7.86
N ASP A 32 14.93 7.94 -8.28
CA ASP A 32 14.47 6.70 -8.88
C ASP A 32 15.27 6.36 -10.15
N VAL A 33 15.81 5.15 -10.16
CA VAL A 33 16.48 4.56 -11.33
C VAL A 33 15.54 3.59 -12.02
N HIS A 34 14.82 2.78 -11.23
CA HIS A 34 13.83 1.84 -11.71
C HIS A 34 12.76 1.59 -10.66
N ARG A 35 11.49 1.65 -11.05
CA ARG A 35 10.35 1.35 -10.19
C ARG A 35 9.36 0.47 -10.94
N GLU A 36 8.99 -0.67 -10.36
CA GLU A 36 7.95 -1.53 -10.92
C GLU A 36 7.13 -2.25 -9.85
N MET A 37 5.97 -2.74 -10.27
CA MET A 37 5.04 -3.48 -9.41
C MET A 37 4.47 -4.67 -10.20
N ARG A 38 4.35 -5.81 -9.52
CA ARG A 38 3.71 -7.02 -10.06
C ARG A 38 2.66 -7.56 -9.12
N ILE A 39 1.54 -7.97 -9.66
CA ILE A 39 0.47 -8.63 -8.90
C ILE A 39 0.81 -10.11 -8.75
N VAL A 40 1.09 -10.54 -7.53
CA VAL A 40 1.45 -11.93 -7.19
C VAL A 40 0.40 -12.61 -6.33
N ARG A 41 -0.47 -11.83 -5.65
CA ARG A 41 -1.53 -12.31 -4.76
C ARG A 41 -1.01 -13.30 -3.72
N LEU A 42 0.13 -12.98 -3.08
CA LEU A 42 0.75 -13.85 -2.08
C LEU A 42 -0.20 -14.19 -0.94
N GLY A 43 -1.06 -13.25 -0.55
CA GLY A 43 -2.03 -13.43 0.53
C GLY A 43 -3.34 -14.09 0.12
N GLN A 44 -3.50 -14.51 -1.14
CA GLN A 44 -4.74 -15.17 -1.58
C GLN A 44 -5.05 -16.40 -0.74
N GLY A 45 -6.21 -16.42 -0.09
CA GLY A 45 -6.67 -17.54 0.75
C GLY A 45 -5.97 -17.66 2.10
N VAL A 46 -4.93 -16.87 2.43
CA VAL A 46 -4.23 -16.94 3.72
C VAL A 46 -5.20 -16.68 4.88
N ASP A 47 -6.10 -15.74 4.74
CA ASP A 47 -7.09 -15.43 5.77
C ASP A 47 -8.01 -16.62 6.12
N ALA A 48 -8.30 -17.49 5.16
CA ALA A 48 -9.14 -18.68 5.36
C ALA A 48 -8.35 -19.91 5.80
N THR A 49 -7.11 -20.08 5.34
CA THR A 49 -6.31 -21.30 5.51
C THR A 49 -5.18 -21.17 6.51
N GLY A 50 -4.74 -19.93 6.82
CA GLY A 50 -3.54 -19.65 7.58
C GLY A 50 -2.24 -20.05 6.88
N GLN A 51 -2.25 -20.28 5.56
CA GLN A 51 -1.08 -20.74 4.81
C GLN A 51 -1.00 -20.07 3.43
N PHE A 52 0.22 -19.86 2.95
CA PHE A 52 0.45 -19.48 1.56
C PHE A 52 0.08 -20.62 0.62
N ASP A 53 -0.62 -20.27 -0.44
CA ASP A 53 -0.91 -21.16 -1.57
C ASP A 53 0.37 -21.42 -2.39
N PRO A 54 0.67 -22.67 -2.80
CA PRO A 54 1.85 -22.98 -3.61
C PRO A 54 1.94 -22.20 -4.92
N ASP A 55 0.81 -21.95 -5.59
CA ASP A 55 0.80 -21.18 -6.85
C ASP A 55 1.08 -19.70 -6.59
N ALA A 56 0.66 -19.14 -5.44
CA ALA A 56 1.00 -17.80 -5.03
C ALA A 56 2.49 -17.64 -4.73
N LEU A 57 3.10 -18.61 -4.05
CA LEU A 57 4.55 -18.67 -3.85
C LEU A 57 5.31 -18.78 -5.18
N ALA A 58 4.83 -19.60 -6.13
CA ALA A 58 5.45 -19.75 -7.44
C ALA A 58 5.40 -18.44 -8.25
N ARG A 59 4.26 -17.71 -8.23
CA ARG A 59 4.14 -16.38 -8.87
C ARG A 59 5.09 -15.37 -8.24
N THR A 60 5.18 -15.37 -6.91
CA THR A 60 6.08 -14.46 -6.17
C THR A 60 7.54 -14.77 -6.47
N ARG A 61 7.92 -16.06 -6.52
CA ARG A 61 9.27 -16.48 -6.91
C ARG A 61 9.61 -16.03 -8.32
N ALA A 62 8.71 -16.19 -9.29
CA ALA A 62 8.95 -15.76 -10.66
C ALA A 62 9.20 -14.25 -10.75
N ALA A 63 8.39 -13.43 -10.07
CA ALA A 63 8.60 -11.99 -10.00
C ALA A 63 9.94 -11.64 -9.35
N LEU A 64 10.31 -12.33 -8.26
CA LEU A 64 11.54 -12.06 -7.53
C LEU A 64 12.80 -12.45 -8.35
N VAL A 65 12.73 -13.50 -9.16
CA VAL A 65 13.81 -13.87 -10.10
C VAL A 65 14.08 -12.76 -11.12
N ASP A 66 13.03 -12.17 -11.68
CA ASP A 66 13.18 -11.04 -12.59
C ASP A 66 13.74 -9.81 -11.86
N TYR A 67 13.33 -9.56 -10.60
CA TYR A 67 13.89 -8.48 -9.79
C TYR A 67 15.36 -8.71 -9.48
N ALA A 68 15.78 -9.94 -9.15
CA ALA A 68 17.19 -10.29 -8.95
C ALA A 68 18.04 -9.99 -10.20
N ALA A 69 17.53 -10.27 -11.40
CA ALA A 69 18.21 -9.90 -12.65
C ALA A 69 18.34 -8.37 -12.83
N LEU A 70 17.33 -7.60 -12.40
CA LEU A 70 17.41 -6.13 -12.40
C LEU A 70 18.42 -5.62 -11.36
N LEU A 71 18.49 -6.20 -10.17
CA LEU A 71 19.49 -5.85 -9.16
C LEU A 71 20.92 -6.04 -9.71
N GLU A 72 21.18 -7.14 -10.39
CA GLU A 72 22.47 -7.40 -11.06
C GLU A 72 22.72 -6.41 -12.20
N GLN A 73 21.73 -6.20 -13.10
CA GLN A 73 21.84 -5.28 -14.22
C GLN A 73 22.17 -3.85 -13.79
N PHE A 74 21.60 -3.39 -12.67
CA PHE A 74 21.79 -2.03 -12.15
C PHE A 74 22.93 -1.92 -11.14
N ASP A 75 23.71 -2.97 -10.91
CA ASP A 75 24.84 -3.01 -9.95
C ASP A 75 24.44 -2.55 -8.54
N VAL A 76 23.36 -3.15 -8.00
CA VAL A 76 22.83 -2.81 -6.69
C VAL A 76 23.64 -3.49 -5.59
N GLY A 77 24.27 -2.68 -4.71
CA GLY A 77 25.10 -3.18 -3.62
C GLY A 77 24.35 -3.48 -2.30
N LYS A 78 23.17 -2.89 -2.10
CA LYS A 78 22.36 -3.08 -0.90
C LYS A 78 20.90 -3.26 -1.27
N VAL A 79 20.25 -4.29 -0.73
CA VAL A 79 18.81 -4.53 -0.86
C VAL A 79 18.19 -4.75 0.51
N ARG A 80 16.99 -4.21 0.71
CA ARG A 80 16.12 -4.55 1.82
C ARG A 80 14.80 -5.04 1.28
N MET A 81 14.42 -6.28 1.59
CA MET A 81 13.15 -6.86 1.22
C MET A 81 12.30 -7.02 2.46
N VAL A 82 11.16 -6.36 2.52
CA VAL A 82 10.19 -6.53 3.60
C VAL A 82 8.97 -7.30 3.12
N ALA A 83 8.35 -8.01 4.05
CA ALA A 83 7.09 -8.71 3.86
C ALA A 83 6.12 -8.32 4.98
N THR A 84 4.85 -8.14 4.64
CA THR A 84 3.88 -7.49 5.52
C THR A 84 2.75 -8.43 5.95
N SER A 85 1.51 -7.99 6.00
CA SER A 85 0.35 -8.63 6.59
C SER A 85 0.20 -10.12 6.23
N ALA A 86 0.22 -10.49 4.94
CA ALA A 86 0.04 -11.88 4.54
C ALA A 86 1.12 -12.81 5.10
N THR A 87 2.36 -12.32 5.22
CA THR A 87 3.49 -13.09 5.77
C THR A 87 3.41 -13.18 7.29
N ARG A 88 2.87 -12.15 7.97
CA ARG A 88 2.59 -12.25 9.41
C ARG A 88 1.59 -13.36 9.72
N ASP A 89 0.56 -13.49 8.88
CA ASP A 89 -0.56 -14.42 9.09
C ASP A 89 -0.26 -15.87 8.64
N ALA A 90 0.74 -16.08 7.78
CA ALA A 90 1.03 -17.40 7.22
C ALA A 90 1.86 -18.28 8.14
N ALA A 91 1.35 -19.48 8.48
CA ALA A 91 2.06 -20.48 9.29
C ALA A 91 3.24 -21.12 8.55
N ASN A 92 3.20 -21.21 7.21
CA ASN A 92 4.25 -21.77 6.36
C ASN A 92 5.22 -20.71 5.81
N ARG A 93 5.39 -19.57 6.48
CA ARG A 93 6.24 -18.45 6.04
C ARG A 93 7.72 -18.81 5.88
N ASP A 94 8.19 -19.87 6.56
CA ASP A 94 9.58 -20.33 6.42
C ASP A 94 9.90 -20.76 4.98
N VAL A 95 8.92 -21.31 4.24
CA VAL A 95 9.06 -21.64 2.82
C VAL A 95 9.30 -20.39 1.98
N PHE A 96 8.60 -19.29 2.31
CA PHE A 96 8.79 -18.01 1.66
C PHE A 96 10.18 -17.43 1.94
N PHE A 97 10.65 -17.44 3.20
CA PHE A 97 11.99 -16.95 3.52
C PHE A 97 13.09 -17.76 2.83
N ALA A 98 12.99 -19.09 2.83
CA ALA A 98 13.95 -19.95 2.14
C ALA A 98 13.97 -19.64 0.62
N MET A 99 12.81 -19.46 0.01
CA MET A 99 12.69 -19.10 -1.41
C MET A 99 13.30 -17.73 -1.72
N THR A 100 13.09 -16.71 -0.86
CA THR A 100 13.66 -15.38 -1.07
C THR A 100 15.17 -15.38 -0.93
N ALA A 101 15.72 -16.11 0.05
CA ALA A 101 17.16 -16.29 0.22
C ALA A 101 17.78 -17.00 -0.99
N GLU A 102 17.16 -18.08 -1.49
CA GLU A 102 17.63 -18.80 -2.69
C GLU A 102 17.78 -17.88 -3.91
N VAL A 103 16.86 -16.91 -4.04
CA VAL A 103 16.84 -16.02 -5.22
C VAL A 103 17.73 -14.78 -5.05
N LEU A 104 17.78 -14.19 -3.86
CA LEU A 104 18.46 -12.89 -3.66
C LEU A 104 19.92 -13.02 -3.23
N ASP A 105 20.27 -14.00 -2.37
CA ASP A 105 21.62 -14.15 -1.83
C ASP A 105 22.72 -14.33 -2.90
N PRO A 106 22.46 -15.03 -4.03
CA PRO A 106 23.46 -15.11 -5.11
C PRO A 106 23.80 -13.76 -5.78
N VAL A 107 22.88 -12.78 -5.73
CA VAL A 107 23.04 -11.46 -6.36
C VAL A 107 23.52 -10.44 -5.35
N VAL A 108 22.92 -10.40 -4.18
CA VAL A 108 23.31 -9.52 -3.09
C VAL A 108 23.53 -10.39 -1.84
N PRO A 109 24.79 -10.68 -1.47
CA PRO A 109 25.11 -11.61 -0.39
C PRO A 109 24.42 -11.27 0.93
N GLY A 110 23.74 -12.26 1.52
CA GLY A 110 22.99 -12.13 2.76
C GLY A 110 21.57 -11.59 2.60
N ALA A 111 21.14 -11.28 1.38
CA ALA A 111 19.80 -10.76 1.15
C ALA A 111 18.73 -11.84 1.31
N VAL A 112 17.76 -11.55 2.15
CA VAL A 112 16.58 -12.38 2.42
C VAL A 112 15.42 -11.47 2.84
N ALA A 113 14.19 -11.90 2.61
CA ALA A 113 13.03 -11.18 3.11
C ALA A 113 12.96 -11.20 4.63
N GLU A 114 12.55 -10.10 5.23
CA GLU A 114 12.19 -10.00 6.64
C GLU A 114 10.70 -9.68 6.79
N VAL A 115 10.05 -10.25 7.79
CA VAL A 115 8.69 -9.85 8.14
C VAL A 115 8.75 -8.71 9.14
N ILE A 116 8.11 -7.59 8.80
CA ILE A 116 8.03 -6.42 9.66
C ILE A 116 6.73 -6.38 10.43
N THR A 117 6.75 -5.72 11.59
CA THR A 117 5.54 -5.45 12.38
C THR A 117 4.66 -4.41 11.70
N GLY A 118 3.35 -4.36 12.04
CA GLY A 118 2.47 -3.29 11.56
C GLY A 118 2.92 -1.90 12.00
N GLN A 119 3.60 -1.77 13.14
CA GLN A 119 4.18 -0.51 13.59
C GLN A 119 5.33 -0.07 12.68
N GLU A 120 6.26 -0.97 12.36
CA GLU A 120 7.38 -0.67 11.45
C GLU A 120 6.90 -0.38 10.04
N GLU A 121 5.90 -1.14 9.55
CA GLU A 121 5.22 -0.88 8.27
C GLU A 121 4.65 0.55 8.24
N ALA A 122 3.98 0.97 9.31
CA ALA A 122 3.44 2.31 9.48
C ALA A 122 4.53 3.40 9.47
N GLU A 123 5.63 3.19 10.19
CA GLU A 123 6.76 4.14 10.25
C GLU A 123 7.43 4.30 8.88
N LEU A 124 7.64 3.20 8.14
CA LEU A 124 8.20 3.22 6.79
C LEU A 124 7.24 3.91 5.80
N SER A 125 5.94 3.58 5.82
CA SER A 125 4.95 4.24 4.98
C SER A 125 4.87 5.74 5.25
N PHE A 126 4.91 6.14 6.53
CA PHE A 126 4.91 7.56 6.90
C PHE A 126 6.13 8.29 6.36
N SER A 127 7.33 7.75 6.58
CA SER A 127 8.58 8.39 6.15
C SER A 127 8.67 8.52 4.62
N GLY A 128 8.17 7.55 3.87
CA GLY A 128 8.10 7.62 2.42
C GLY A 128 7.07 8.63 1.90
N ALA A 129 5.92 8.73 2.57
CA ALA A 129 4.80 9.55 2.10
C ALA A 129 4.95 11.04 2.34
N VAL A 130 5.59 11.45 3.45
CA VAL A 130 5.55 12.86 3.91
C VAL A 130 6.74 13.70 3.48
N GLY A 131 7.79 13.08 2.93
CA GLY A 131 9.08 13.75 2.66
C GLY A 131 9.00 14.98 1.75
N GLU A 132 7.95 15.10 0.95
CA GLU A 132 7.72 16.22 0.01
C GLU A 132 6.58 17.14 0.44
N LEU A 133 5.93 16.87 1.59
CA LEU A 133 4.84 17.70 2.08
C LEU A 133 5.36 18.89 2.88
N ALA A 134 4.70 20.02 2.74
CA ALA A 134 5.05 21.22 3.48
C ALA A 134 4.71 21.07 4.98
N ASP A 135 5.61 21.47 5.88
CA ASP A 135 5.40 21.44 7.34
C ASP A 135 4.13 22.18 7.79
N ALA A 136 3.73 23.24 7.07
CA ALA A 136 2.52 23.99 7.38
C ALA A 136 1.21 23.16 7.25
N ALA A 137 1.25 22.05 6.51
CA ALA A 137 0.12 21.13 6.35
C ALA A 137 0.05 20.06 7.44
N ALA A 138 1.04 20.00 8.32
CA ALA A 138 1.06 19.07 9.47
C ALA A 138 0.16 19.56 10.64
N PRO A 139 -0.31 18.67 11.55
CA PRO A 139 -0.05 17.23 11.56
C PRO A 139 -0.76 16.47 10.44
N PHE A 140 -0.12 15.40 9.97
CA PHE A 140 -0.63 14.52 8.95
C PHE A 140 -1.29 13.28 9.57
N ILE A 141 -2.34 12.75 8.92
CA ILE A 141 -2.67 11.33 9.02
C ILE A 141 -2.31 10.68 7.68
N VAL A 142 -1.33 9.78 7.69
CA VAL A 142 -1.01 8.92 6.56
C VAL A 142 -1.80 7.63 6.72
N VAL A 143 -2.51 7.25 5.68
CA VAL A 143 -3.26 5.99 5.64
C VAL A 143 -2.72 5.15 4.49
N ASP A 144 -2.15 4.00 4.83
CA ASP A 144 -1.70 2.99 3.86
C ASP A 144 -2.76 1.88 3.79
N LEU A 145 -3.51 1.83 2.69
CA LEU A 145 -4.54 0.83 2.48
C LEU A 145 -3.99 -0.32 1.64
N GLY A 146 -3.47 -1.32 2.34
CA GLY A 146 -2.95 -2.53 1.75
C GLY A 146 -4.01 -3.57 1.40
N GLY A 147 -3.55 -4.78 1.03
CA GLY A 147 -4.45 -5.90 0.73
C GLY A 147 -5.04 -6.55 1.98
N GLY A 148 -4.24 -6.73 3.03
CA GLY A 148 -4.62 -7.44 4.26
C GLY A 148 -4.87 -6.53 5.46
N SER A 149 -4.19 -5.39 5.53
CA SER A 149 -4.27 -4.42 6.64
C SER A 149 -4.39 -3.00 6.12
N THR A 150 -4.68 -2.07 7.03
CA THR A 150 -4.69 -0.63 6.81
C THR A 150 -3.96 0.02 7.97
N GLU A 151 -2.86 0.69 7.68
CA GLU A 151 -2.05 1.41 8.64
C GLU A 151 -2.55 2.86 8.73
N LEU A 152 -2.83 3.33 9.95
CA LEU A 152 -3.15 4.73 10.24
C LEU A 152 -2.00 5.31 11.05
N VAL A 153 -1.36 6.37 10.54
CA VAL A 153 -0.17 6.96 11.16
C VAL A 153 -0.37 8.45 11.31
N VAL A 154 -0.35 8.93 12.54
CA VAL A 154 -0.38 10.38 12.84
C VAL A 154 1.02 10.85 13.18
N GLY A 155 1.44 11.95 12.57
CA GLY A 155 2.76 12.53 12.79
C GLY A 155 2.94 13.89 12.11
N ASP A 156 4.14 14.42 12.23
CA ASP A 156 4.58 15.68 11.65
C ASP A 156 6.05 15.60 11.21
N SER A 157 6.70 16.73 10.93
CA SER A 157 8.14 16.78 10.58
C SER A 157 9.07 16.27 11.69
N GLY A 158 8.60 16.15 12.92
CA GLY A 158 9.31 15.52 14.03
C GLY A 158 9.23 14.01 14.05
N GLY A 159 8.39 13.42 13.19
CA GLY A 159 8.21 11.97 13.05
C GLY A 159 6.83 11.47 13.46
N VAL A 160 6.72 10.16 13.61
CA VAL A 160 5.50 9.47 14.00
C VAL A 160 5.16 9.72 15.47
N GLN A 161 3.94 10.17 15.73
CA GLN A 161 3.41 10.39 17.07
C GLN A 161 2.61 9.19 17.58
N ALA A 162 1.81 8.59 16.68
CA ALA A 162 1.04 7.38 16.97
C ALA A 162 0.74 6.63 15.68
N SER A 163 0.64 5.32 15.78
CA SER A 163 0.25 4.45 14.67
C SER A 163 -0.64 3.31 15.12
N PHE A 164 -1.43 2.79 14.20
CA PHE A 164 -2.26 1.61 14.40
C PHE A 164 -2.40 0.85 13.08
N SER A 165 -2.19 -0.47 13.10
CA SER A 165 -2.47 -1.35 11.97
C SER A 165 -3.80 -2.06 12.21
N ALA A 166 -4.78 -1.76 11.37
CA ALA A 166 -6.10 -2.38 11.42
C ALA A 166 -6.17 -3.58 10.48
N ASP A 167 -6.73 -4.72 10.94
CA ASP A 167 -6.90 -5.94 10.15
C ASP A 167 -8.04 -5.82 9.13
N ILE A 168 -8.01 -4.77 8.33
CA ILE A 168 -8.87 -4.52 7.18
C ILE A 168 -7.99 -4.07 6.01
N GLY A 169 -8.17 -4.71 4.85
CA GLY A 169 -7.51 -4.35 3.60
C GLY A 169 -8.41 -4.73 2.44
N CYS A 170 -8.09 -4.24 1.25
CA CYS A 170 -8.99 -4.42 0.09
C CYS A 170 -9.20 -5.90 -0.29
N VAL A 171 -8.19 -6.76 -0.17
CA VAL A 171 -8.30 -8.21 -0.43
C VAL A 171 -9.08 -8.89 0.69
N ARG A 172 -8.64 -8.71 1.94
CA ARG A 172 -9.25 -9.33 3.13
C ARG A 172 -10.74 -9.01 3.24
N LEU A 173 -11.13 -7.75 3.06
CA LEU A 173 -12.54 -7.34 3.11
C LEU A 173 -13.34 -7.97 1.97
N THR A 174 -12.78 -7.98 0.76
CA THR A 174 -13.43 -8.59 -0.41
C THR A 174 -13.66 -10.09 -0.21
N GLU A 175 -12.63 -10.83 0.19
CA GLU A 175 -12.72 -12.29 0.41
C GLU A 175 -13.71 -12.65 1.52
N ARG A 176 -13.78 -11.83 2.57
CA ARG A 176 -14.68 -12.10 3.72
C ARG A 176 -16.13 -11.70 3.50
N ARG A 177 -16.42 -10.68 2.68
CA ARG A 177 -17.73 -9.99 2.68
C ARG A 177 -18.36 -9.78 1.31
N LEU A 178 -17.60 -9.78 0.21
CA LEU A 178 -18.07 -9.41 -1.13
C LEU A 178 -17.95 -10.60 -2.09
N HIS A 179 -18.94 -11.48 -2.08
CA HIS A 179 -18.91 -12.76 -2.82
C HIS A 179 -19.60 -12.68 -4.18
N THR A 180 -20.56 -11.74 -4.36
CA THR A 180 -21.31 -11.57 -5.62
C THR A 180 -20.70 -10.48 -6.50
N ASP A 181 -21.05 -10.46 -7.79
CA ASP A 181 -20.55 -9.48 -8.77
C ASP A 181 -21.69 -8.90 -9.61
N PRO A 182 -22.14 -7.65 -9.39
CA PRO A 182 -21.66 -6.74 -8.34
C PRO A 182 -22.08 -7.21 -6.94
N PRO A 183 -21.45 -6.67 -5.86
CA PRO A 183 -21.87 -6.99 -4.51
C PRO A 183 -23.32 -6.58 -4.23
N THR A 184 -24.03 -7.41 -3.47
CA THR A 184 -25.39 -7.09 -3.02
C THR A 184 -25.39 -5.98 -1.96
N ALA A 185 -26.53 -5.29 -1.79
CA ALA A 185 -26.69 -4.29 -0.75
C ALA A 185 -26.44 -4.85 0.66
N THR A 186 -26.79 -6.13 0.90
CA THR A 186 -26.53 -6.80 2.19
C THR A 186 -25.05 -7.06 2.41
N GLU A 187 -24.31 -7.48 1.40
CA GLU A 187 -22.85 -7.66 1.47
C GLU A 187 -22.13 -6.33 1.73
N ILE A 188 -22.53 -5.27 1.01
CA ILE A 188 -21.98 -3.93 1.19
C ILE A 188 -22.23 -3.42 2.61
N ALA A 189 -23.46 -3.58 3.13
CA ALA A 189 -23.81 -3.17 4.49
C ALA A 189 -22.97 -3.93 5.53
N SER A 190 -22.82 -5.25 5.38
CA SER A 190 -21.99 -6.08 6.25
C SER A 190 -20.50 -5.69 6.17
N ALA A 191 -20.00 -5.36 4.99
CA ALA A 191 -18.63 -4.89 4.81
C ALA A 191 -18.40 -3.55 5.53
N ARG A 192 -19.30 -2.57 5.38
CA ARG A 192 -19.24 -1.28 6.07
C ARG A 192 -19.25 -1.43 7.59
N GLU A 193 -20.07 -2.35 8.14
CA GLU A 193 -20.11 -2.60 9.58
C GLU A 193 -18.76 -3.07 10.12
N VAL A 194 -18.12 -4.04 9.44
CA VAL A 194 -16.78 -4.51 9.81
C VAL A 194 -15.74 -3.39 9.71
N VAL A 195 -15.79 -2.59 8.65
CA VAL A 195 -14.85 -1.46 8.48
C VAL A 195 -15.03 -0.44 9.61
N ARG A 196 -16.25 -0.05 9.94
CA ARG A 196 -16.53 0.89 11.05
C ARG A 196 -16.04 0.37 12.40
N GLU A 197 -16.22 -0.93 12.67
CA GLU A 197 -15.72 -1.55 13.89
C GLU A 197 -14.19 -1.41 13.99
N ARG A 198 -13.46 -1.84 12.95
CA ARG A 198 -12.00 -1.81 12.92
C ARG A 198 -11.41 -0.40 12.87
N LEU A 199 -12.00 0.50 12.08
CA LEU A 199 -11.62 1.91 12.10
C LEU A 199 -11.92 2.55 13.47
N GLY A 200 -13.02 2.18 14.13
CA GLY A 200 -13.31 2.65 15.46
C GLY A 200 -12.25 2.27 16.51
N GLU A 201 -11.63 1.09 16.38
CA GLU A 201 -10.47 0.69 17.20
C GLU A 201 -9.25 1.57 16.88
N ALA A 202 -8.90 1.68 15.59
CA ALA A 202 -7.77 2.47 15.11
C ALA A 202 -7.87 3.94 15.51
N LEU A 203 -9.02 4.56 15.27
CA LEU A 203 -9.26 5.98 15.56
C LEU A 203 -9.33 6.32 17.07
N ARG A 204 -9.44 5.33 17.94
CA ARG A 204 -9.24 5.53 19.39
C ARG A 204 -7.76 5.49 19.77
N ALA A 205 -6.94 4.77 19.00
CA ALA A 205 -5.51 4.60 19.28
C ALA A 205 -4.67 5.77 18.76
N VAL A 206 -5.12 6.45 17.68
CA VAL A 206 -4.38 7.57 17.07
C VAL A 206 -5.12 8.91 17.28
N PRO A 207 -4.40 10.03 17.54
CA PRO A 207 -4.98 11.34 17.89
C PRO A 207 -5.44 12.11 16.62
N VAL A 208 -6.47 11.61 15.94
CA VAL A 208 -6.94 12.17 14.66
C VAL A 208 -7.58 13.55 14.75
N ASP A 209 -8.06 13.95 15.92
CA ASP A 209 -8.82 15.21 16.09
C ASP A 209 -7.96 16.48 15.86
N GLN A 210 -6.63 16.34 15.80
CA GLN A 210 -5.70 17.45 15.59
C GLN A 210 -5.08 17.47 14.18
N VAL A 211 -5.34 16.44 13.37
CA VAL A 211 -4.74 16.36 12.02
C VAL A 211 -5.33 17.40 11.09
N LYS A 212 -4.49 17.92 10.19
CA LYS A 212 -4.88 18.92 9.20
C LYS A 212 -4.95 18.35 7.80
N THR A 213 -4.18 17.30 7.52
CA THR A 213 -4.08 16.72 6.19
C THR A 213 -4.19 15.22 6.26
N TRP A 214 -5.10 14.67 5.47
CA TRP A 214 -5.18 13.24 5.20
C TRP A 214 -4.37 12.90 3.96
N VAL A 215 -3.38 12.03 4.09
CA VAL A 215 -2.56 11.49 3.01
C VAL A 215 -2.91 10.04 2.82
N GLY A 216 -3.35 9.68 1.62
CA GLY A 216 -3.61 8.29 1.23
C GLY A 216 -2.49 7.75 0.36
N VAL A 217 -2.02 6.55 0.66
CA VAL A 217 -1.00 5.86 -0.11
C VAL A 217 -1.47 4.46 -0.53
N ALA A 218 -0.73 3.82 -1.38
CA ALA A 218 -1.02 2.55 -2.03
C ALA A 218 -2.11 2.60 -3.10
N GLY A 219 -2.27 1.46 -3.76
CA GLY A 219 -2.95 1.36 -5.05
C GLY A 219 -4.44 1.65 -5.06
N THR A 220 -5.13 1.55 -3.92
CA THR A 220 -6.55 1.93 -3.83
C THR A 220 -6.70 3.44 -3.95
N PHE A 221 -5.94 4.20 -3.18
CA PHE A 221 -6.01 5.67 -3.19
C PHE A 221 -5.57 6.24 -4.53
N THR A 222 -4.45 5.75 -5.09
CA THR A 222 -3.94 6.25 -6.37
C THR A 222 -4.89 5.96 -7.53
N THR A 223 -5.57 4.81 -7.53
CA THR A 223 -6.60 4.49 -8.53
C THR A 223 -7.84 5.38 -8.39
N ILE A 224 -8.31 5.61 -7.16
CA ILE A 224 -9.46 6.51 -6.90
C ILE A 224 -9.14 7.94 -7.32
N ALA A 225 -7.93 8.45 -6.99
CA ALA A 225 -7.49 9.77 -7.41
C ALA A 225 -7.43 9.92 -8.93
N ALA A 226 -6.88 8.92 -9.64
CA ALA A 226 -6.85 8.90 -11.10
C ALA A 226 -8.27 8.98 -11.71
N LEU A 227 -9.23 8.25 -11.13
CA LEU A 227 -10.62 8.26 -11.58
C LEU A 227 -11.33 9.58 -11.24
N ALA A 228 -11.10 10.15 -10.06
CA ALA A 228 -11.66 11.44 -9.67
C ALA A 228 -11.17 12.57 -10.60
N GLN A 229 -9.92 12.50 -11.05
CA GLN A 229 -9.34 13.40 -12.06
C GLN A 229 -9.76 13.05 -13.50
N ARG A 230 -10.61 12.04 -13.70
CA ARG A 230 -11.10 11.57 -15.00
C ARG A 230 -9.98 11.20 -15.99
N MET A 231 -8.89 10.64 -15.46
CA MET A 231 -7.79 10.17 -16.28
C MET A 231 -8.22 9.01 -17.18
N THR A 232 -7.71 8.98 -18.40
CA THR A 232 -7.93 7.86 -19.35
C THR A 232 -6.82 6.83 -19.28
N THR A 233 -5.66 7.21 -18.74
CA THR A 233 -4.48 6.37 -18.49
C THR A 233 -3.92 6.73 -17.12
N TYR A 234 -3.30 5.77 -16.46
CA TYR A 234 -2.66 6.02 -15.17
C TYR A 234 -1.38 6.85 -15.35
N ASP A 235 -1.30 8.00 -14.68
CA ASP A 235 -0.15 8.91 -14.70
C ASP A 235 0.31 9.21 -13.26
N PRO A 236 1.37 8.56 -12.78
CA PRO A 236 1.87 8.73 -11.42
C PRO A 236 2.27 10.19 -11.11
N ALA A 237 2.84 10.90 -12.07
CA ALA A 237 3.28 12.28 -11.86
C ALA A 237 2.10 13.24 -11.64
N ALA A 238 0.97 12.99 -12.30
CA ALA A 238 -0.25 13.77 -12.10
C ALA A 238 -1.03 13.35 -10.84
N ILE A 239 -0.87 12.09 -10.38
CA ILE A 239 -1.50 11.57 -9.17
C ILE A 239 -0.76 12.02 -7.92
N HIS A 240 0.57 12.01 -7.93
CA HIS A 240 1.40 12.33 -6.78
C HIS A 240 1.10 13.73 -6.24
N LEU A 241 0.82 13.82 -4.94
CA LEU A 241 0.41 15.03 -4.21
C LEU A 241 -0.85 15.73 -4.76
N SER A 242 -1.62 15.05 -5.60
CA SER A 242 -2.92 15.54 -6.03
C SER A 242 -3.92 15.58 -4.87
N ARG A 243 -4.89 16.50 -4.96
CA ARG A 243 -5.93 16.70 -3.97
C ARG A 243 -7.29 16.35 -4.55
N THR A 244 -8.08 15.59 -3.80
CA THR A 244 -9.42 15.18 -4.18
C THR A 244 -10.40 15.54 -3.08
N GLY A 245 -11.33 16.45 -3.36
CA GLY A 245 -12.40 16.81 -2.41
C GLY A 245 -13.34 15.63 -2.14
N PHE A 246 -13.92 15.57 -0.96
CA PHE A 246 -14.81 14.46 -0.57
C PHE A 246 -16.00 14.23 -1.50
N PRO A 247 -16.65 15.24 -2.12
CA PRO A 247 -17.72 14.98 -3.06
C PRO A 247 -17.29 14.08 -4.23
N ASP A 248 -16.13 14.37 -4.85
CA ASP A 248 -15.61 13.58 -5.96
C ASP A 248 -15.07 12.24 -5.49
N LEU A 249 -14.37 12.21 -4.35
CA LEU A 249 -13.87 10.99 -3.71
C LEU A 249 -15.00 9.98 -3.46
N LEU A 250 -16.06 10.42 -2.79
CA LEU A 250 -17.20 9.58 -2.43
C LEU A 250 -17.99 9.11 -3.65
N ALA A 251 -18.14 9.97 -4.67
CA ALA A 251 -18.79 9.60 -5.93
C ALA A 251 -18.04 8.47 -6.65
N VAL A 252 -16.69 8.53 -6.69
CA VAL A 252 -15.87 7.47 -7.26
C VAL A 252 -15.95 6.19 -6.42
N CYS A 253 -15.92 6.30 -5.09
CA CYS A 253 -16.07 5.14 -4.21
C CYS A 253 -17.41 4.44 -4.45
N GLU A 254 -18.53 5.17 -4.43
CA GLU A 254 -19.87 4.63 -4.69
C GLU A 254 -19.95 3.93 -6.05
N GLN A 255 -19.40 4.58 -7.09
CA GLN A 255 -19.33 4.01 -8.43
C GLN A 255 -18.58 2.68 -8.44
N LEU A 256 -17.38 2.62 -7.87
CA LEU A 256 -16.57 1.40 -7.83
C LEU A 256 -17.20 0.27 -7.02
N ILE A 257 -17.89 0.58 -5.92
CA ILE A 257 -18.60 -0.39 -5.09
C ILE A 257 -19.74 -1.04 -5.90
N GLY A 258 -20.52 -0.25 -6.65
CA GLY A 258 -21.67 -0.73 -7.40
C GLY A 258 -21.37 -1.40 -8.76
N MET A 259 -20.13 -1.29 -9.26
CA MET A 259 -19.73 -1.85 -10.56
C MET A 259 -19.46 -3.36 -10.48
N THR A 260 -19.74 -4.06 -11.60
CA THR A 260 -19.22 -5.41 -11.85
C THR A 260 -17.72 -5.37 -12.13
N ARG A 261 -17.03 -6.50 -11.95
CA ARG A 261 -15.59 -6.65 -12.33
C ARG A 261 -15.35 -6.26 -13.78
N LYS A 262 -16.25 -6.66 -14.70
CA LYS A 262 -16.15 -6.30 -16.11
C LYS A 262 -16.21 -4.78 -16.34
N GLN A 263 -17.07 -4.08 -15.62
CA GLN A 263 -17.19 -2.62 -15.73
C GLN A 263 -15.93 -1.93 -15.16
N ARG A 264 -15.42 -2.39 -14.01
CA ARG A 264 -14.17 -1.89 -13.43
C ARG A 264 -12.98 -2.10 -14.35
N ALA A 265 -12.87 -3.27 -14.99
CA ALA A 265 -11.80 -3.59 -15.95
C ALA A 265 -11.80 -2.69 -17.19
N ALA A 266 -12.92 -2.06 -17.51
CA ALA A 266 -13.03 -1.12 -18.63
C ALA A 266 -12.60 0.32 -18.30
N LEU A 267 -12.27 0.62 -17.04
CA LEU A 267 -11.80 1.93 -16.62
C LEU A 267 -10.32 2.10 -16.99
N GLY A 268 -9.96 3.17 -17.71
CA GLY A 268 -8.63 3.37 -18.27
C GLY A 268 -7.46 3.28 -17.27
N PRO A 269 -7.52 3.94 -16.09
CA PRO A 269 -6.44 3.87 -15.10
C PRO A 269 -6.49 2.62 -14.20
N MET A 270 -7.47 1.72 -14.40
CA MET A 270 -7.64 0.53 -13.55
C MET A 270 -6.61 -0.55 -13.90
N HIS A 271 -5.75 -0.88 -12.94
CA HIS A 271 -4.85 -2.02 -13.08
C HIS A 271 -5.64 -3.34 -12.98
N GLU A 272 -5.40 -4.29 -13.90
CA GLU A 272 -6.13 -5.56 -13.96
C GLU A 272 -6.13 -6.35 -12.64
N GLY A 273 -5.02 -6.32 -11.90
CA GLY A 273 -4.89 -7.00 -10.61
C GLY A 273 -5.61 -6.33 -9.43
N ARG A 274 -6.30 -5.21 -9.66
CA ARG A 274 -7.12 -4.50 -8.65
C ARG A 274 -8.61 -4.62 -8.92
N VAL A 275 -9.01 -5.05 -10.09
CA VAL A 275 -10.40 -5.10 -10.56
C VAL A 275 -11.34 -5.80 -9.57
N ASP A 276 -10.90 -6.90 -8.99
CA ASP A 276 -11.67 -7.73 -8.08
C ASP A 276 -11.73 -7.19 -6.64
N VAL A 277 -10.73 -6.42 -6.21
CA VAL A 277 -10.57 -5.99 -4.80
C VAL A 277 -10.83 -4.51 -4.57
N ILE A 278 -10.84 -3.68 -5.62
CA ILE A 278 -10.98 -2.22 -5.49
C ILE A 278 -12.31 -1.81 -4.84
N GLY A 279 -13.39 -2.59 -5.03
CA GLY A 279 -14.67 -2.32 -4.39
C GLY A 279 -14.59 -2.42 -2.86
N GLY A 280 -13.87 -3.41 -2.34
CA GLY A 280 -13.59 -3.53 -0.91
C GLY A 280 -12.74 -2.37 -0.40
N GLY A 281 -11.69 -1.99 -1.15
CA GLY A 281 -10.88 -0.82 -0.84
C GLY A 281 -11.68 0.48 -0.83
N SER A 282 -12.61 0.66 -1.79
CA SER A 282 -13.47 1.84 -1.85
C SER A 282 -14.41 1.97 -0.64
N ILE A 283 -14.89 0.85 -0.07
CA ILE A 283 -15.67 0.87 1.18
C ILE A 283 -14.80 1.38 2.34
N VAL A 284 -13.54 0.96 2.42
CA VAL A 284 -12.63 1.45 3.47
C VAL A 284 -12.37 2.95 3.32
N VAL A 285 -12.12 3.44 2.09
CA VAL A 285 -11.90 4.87 1.81
C VAL A 285 -13.14 5.70 2.13
N GLU A 286 -14.32 5.23 1.77
CA GLU A 286 -15.59 5.90 2.08
C GLU A 286 -15.80 6.07 3.59
N GLU A 287 -15.60 5.02 4.38
CA GLU A 287 -15.76 5.06 5.83
C GLU A 287 -14.66 5.92 6.52
N LEU A 288 -13.44 5.93 5.98
CA LEU A 288 -12.37 6.85 6.42
C LEU A 288 -12.75 8.30 6.17
N ALA A 289 -13.27 8.64 4.98
CA ALA A 289 -13.69 10.00 4.67
C ALA A 289 -14.78 10.49 5.64
N TYR A 290 -15.79 9.66 5.93
CA TYR A 290 -16.81 10.02 6.91
C TYR A 290 -16.23 10.22 8.32
N ALA A 291 -15.36 9.32 8.75
CA ALA A 291 -14.77 9.38 10.09
C ALA A 291 -13.85 10.60 10.28
N LEU A 292 -12.98 10.88 9.30
CA LEU A 292 -12.04 12.00 9.34
C LEU A 292 -12.75 13.35 9.16
N GLY A 293 -13.77 13.39 8.30
CA GLY A 293 -14.61 14.59 8.15
C GLY A 293 -15.34 14.95 9.45
N GLN A 294 -15.88 13.97 10.16
CA GLN A 294 -16.57 14.20 11.43
C GLN A 294 -15.63 14.57 12.58
N ARG A 295 -14.45 13.94 12.67
CA ARG A 295 -13.55 14.10 13.81
C ARG A 295 -12.55 15.24 13.64
N ALA A 296 -11.98 15.41 12.45
CA ALA A 296 -10.93 16.37 12.17
C ALA A 296 -11.37 17.54 11.28
N GLY A 297 -12.59 17.50 10.73
CA GLY A 297 -13.06 18.52 9.80
C GLY A 297 -12.34 18.50 8.45
N ILE A 298 -11.71 17.37 8.09
CA ILE A 298 -11.05 17.17 6.80
C ILE A 298 -12.13 17.03 5.72
N ASP A 299 -11.93 17.67 4.58
CA ASP A 299 -12.86 17.67 3.44
C ASP A 299 -12.19 17.29 2.10
N GLU A 300 -10.88 17.00 2.14
CA GLU A 300 -10.10 16.53 0.99
C GLU A 300 -9.09 15.45 1.35
N LEU A 301 -8.72 14.65 0.36
CA LEU A 301 -7.67 13.66 0.39
C LEU A 301 -6.48 14.15 -0.43
N VAL A 302 -5.27 14.08 0.11
CA VAL A 302 -4.01 14.16 -0.63
C VAL A 302 -3.55 12.75 -0.95
N VAL A 303 -3.10 12.48 -2.18
CA VAL A 303 -2.63 11.13 -2.57
C VAL A 303 -1.14 11.17 -2.87
N SER A 304 -0.37 10.27 -2.26
CA SER A 304 1.05 10.12 -2.56
C SER A 304 1.31 8.82 -3.31
N GLU A 305 2.17 8.88 -4.34
CA GLU A 305 2.76 7.73 -5.02
C GLU A 305 3.99 7.19 -4.27
N HIS A 306 4.55 8.01 -3.36
CA HIS A 306 5.61 7.60 -2.45
C HIS A 306 4.98 7.03 -1.18
N ASP A 307 5.49 5.87 -0.75
CA ASP A 307 4.91 5.10 0.35
C ASP A 307 5.97 4.24 1.07
N ILE A 308 5.58 3.09 1.60
CA ILE A 308 6.48 2.16 2.29
C ILE A 308 7.71 1.81 1.45
N LEU A 309 7.59 1.69 0.12
CA LEU A 309 8.70 1.32 -0.76
C LEU A 309 9.82 2.37 -0.70
N ASP A 310 9.43 3.66 -0.68
CA ASP A 310 10.36 4.78 -0.52
C ASP A 310 10.96 4.79 0.90
N GLY A 311 10.14 4.55 1.92
CA GLY A 311 10.60 4.42 3.30
C GLY A 311 11.62 3.29 3.50
N ILE A 312 11.41 2.12 2.85
CA ILE A 312 12.37 1.02 2.86
C ILE A 312 13.69 1.46 2.24
N ALA A 313 13.65 2.13 1.07
CA ALA A 313 14.87 2.62 0.40
C ALA A 313 15.61 3.66 1.26
N LEU A 314 14.89 4.61 1.88
CA LEU A 314 15.45 5.60 2.80
C LEU A 314 16.10 4.96 4.04
N SER A 315 15.58 3.83 4.52
CA SER A 315 16.15 3.11 5.68
C SER A 315 17.53 2.49 5.41
N LEU A 316 17.99 2.47 4.15
CA LEU A 316 19.29 1.98 3.73
C LEU A 316 20.37 3.10 3.68
N ALA A 317 20.00 4.33 4.07
CA ALA A 317 20.85 5.52 4.09
C ALA A 317 22.07 5.38 4.99
#